data_1a50afa77e94a263f8d502aced4c6c5c
#
_entry.id   1a50afa77e94a263f8d502aced4c6c5c
#
_cell.length_a   1.000
_cell.length_b   1.000
_cell.length_c   1.000
_cell.angle_alpha   90.00
_cell.angle_beta   90.00
_cell.angle_gamma   90.00
#
_symmetry.space_group_name_H-M   'P 1'
#
loop_
_entity.id
_entity.type
_entity.pdbx_description
1 polymer ?
#
loop_
_entity_poly.entity_id
_entity_poly.type
_entity_poly.pdbx_seq_one_letter_code
_entity_poly.pdbx_strand_id
1 'polypeptide(L)'
;MTCALKLILIAVISYLLGSLNFGVLLSRKFENEDVRSKGSGNAGTTNMLRNYGKGMAVLTIVGDMAKVMVAILIAKLIISEGELSAYSIFADNTNIIIKSFAGLFAVLGHIFPCYFNFKGGKGVATSGGMVFMIDWRIALILLTMFILVVLITKYLSLIHI
;
A
#
# COMPACT_ATOMS: atom_id res chain seq x y z
N MET A 1 1.64 23.55 -15.79
CA MET A 1 0.52 22.71 -15.29
C MET A 1 0.09 23.28 -13.96
N THR A 2 -1.21 23.51 -13.74
CA THR A 2 -1.69 24.06 -12.46
C THR A 2 -1.48 23.04 -11.31
N CYS A 3 -1.36 23.50 -10.06
CA CYS A 3 -1.19 22.64 -8.89
C CYS A 3 -2.34 21.63 -8.79
N ALA A 4 -3.59 22.05 -9.04
CA ALA A 4 -4.75 21.17 -9.03
C ALA A 4 -4.62 20.01 -10.05
N LEU A 5 -4.15 20.29 -11.26
CA LEU A 5 -3.94 19.26 -12.28
C LEU A 5 -2.84 18.28 -11.89
N LYS A 6 -1.76 18.76 -11.24
CA LYS A 6 -0.70 17.91 -10.69
C LYS A 6 -1.23 16.97 -9.61
N LEU A 7 -2.06 17.47 -8.69
CA LEU A 7 -2.68 16.66 -7.65
C LEU A 7 -3.61 15.59 -8.23
N ILE A 8 -4.42 15.92 -9.22
CA ILE A 8 -5.27 14.95 -9.92
C ILE A 8 -4.40 13.87 -10.57
N LEU A 9 -3.32 14.26 -11.25
CA LEU A 9 -2.40 13.31 -11.88
C LEU A 9 -1.74 12.38 -10.85
N ILE A 10 -1.30 12.92 -9.71
CA ILE A 10 -0.75 12.14 -8.61
C ILE A 10 -1.78 11.14 -8.08
N ALA A 11 -3.02 11.57 -7.85
CA ALA A 11 -4.09 10.71 -7.37
C ALA A 11 -4.34 9.53 -8.33
N VAL A 12 -4.45 9.81 -9.63
CA VAL A 12 -4.69 8.78 -10.65
C VAL A 12 -3.51 7.81 -10.74
N ILE A 13 -2.27 8.30 -10.86
CA ILE A 13 -1.08 7.44 -10.95
C ILE A 13 -0.93 6.59 -9.70
N SER A 14 -1.08 7.18 -8.52
CA SER A 14 -0.96 6.46 -7.25
C SER A 14 -2.04 5.39 -7.09
N TYR A 15 -3.27 5.68 -7.48
CA TYR A 15 -4.37 4.71 -7.49
C TYR A 15 -4.11 3.55 -8.46
N LEU A 16 -3.64 3.84 -9.66
CA LEU A 16 -3.34 2.80 -10.66
C LEU A 16 -2.17 1.91 -10.21
N LEU A 17 -1.10 2.48 -9.68
CA LEU A 17 0.01 1.72 -9.08
C LEU A 17 -0.47 0.90 -7.88
N GLY A 18 -1.27 1.49 -7.00
CA GLY A 18 -1.88 0.81 -5.87
C GLY A 18 -2.74 -0.38 -6.29
N SER A 19 -3.44 -0.27 -7.43
CA SER A 19 -4.30 -1.32 -7.99
C SER A 19 -3.55 -2.57 -8.47
N LEU A 20 -2.22 -2.50 -8.61
CA LEU A 20 -1.38 -3.68 -8.84
C LEU A 20 -1.37 -4.54 -7.56
N ASN A 21 -2.21 -5.57 -7.52
CA ASN A 21 -2.30 -6.45 -6.36
C ASN A 21 -1.31 -7.60 -6.48
N PHE A 22 -0.21 -7.54 -5.73
CA PHE A 22 0.87 -8.53 -5.87
C PHE A 22 0.43 -9.94 -5.45
N GLY A 23 -0.47 -10.11 -4.50
CA GLY A 23 -1.00 -11.42 -4.17
C GLY A 23 -1.70 -12.09 -5.36
N VAL A 24 -2.54 -11.35 -6.08
CA VAL A 24 -3.22 -11.84 -7.29
C VAL A 24 -2.23 -12.05 -8.45
N LEU A 25 -1.33 -11.11 -8.67
CA LEU A 25 -0.35 -11.19 -9.76
C LEU A 25 0.58 -12.40 -9.60
N LEU A 26 1.12 -12.60 -8.40
CA LEU A 26 2.04 -13.70 -8.11
C LEU A 26 1.34 -15.05 -8.14
N SER A 27 0.14 -15.17 -7.55
CA SER A 27 -0.60 -16.43 -7.58
C SER A 27 -1.01 -16.83 -9.00
N ARG A 28 -1.45 -15.88 -9.84
CA ARG A 28 -1.75 -16.15 -11.24
C ARG A 28 -0.51 -16.53 -12.05
N LYS A 29 0.64 -15.90 -11.78
CA LYS A 29 1.88 -16.14 -12.53
C LYS A 29 2.56 -17.46 -12.17
N PHE A 30 2.62 -17.81 -10.89
CA PHE A 30 3.40 -18.95 -10.42
C PHE A 30 2.57 -20.19 -10.10
N GLU A 31 1.29 -19.99 -9.72
CA GLU A 31 0.40 -21.07 -9.31
C GLU A 31 -0.75 -21.32 -10.31
N ASN A 32 -0.83 -20.49 -11.39
CA ASN A 32 -1.91 -20.52 -12.38
C ASN A 32 -3.33 -20.36 -11.79
N GLU A 33 -3.44 -19.75 -10.62
CA GLU A 33 -4.68 -19.60 -9.89
C GLU A 33 -4.83 -18.19 -9.31
N ASP A 34 -6.05 -17.80 -8.98
CA ASP A 34 -6.30 -16.55 -8.24
C ASP A 34 -6.38 -16.85 -6.74
N VAL A 35 -5.48 -16.27 -5.94
CA VAL A 35 -5.45 -16.47 -4.48
C VAL A 35 -6.79 -16.19 -3.80
N ARG A 36 -7.64 -15.35 -4.42
CA ARG A 36 -8.97 -15.02 -3.89
C ARG A 36 -9.99 -16.15 -4.03
N SER A 37 -9.71 -17.19 -4.80
CA SER A 37 -10.53 -18.41 -4.88
C SER A 37 -10.26 -19.39 -3.75
N LYS A 38 -9.23 -19.14 -2.91
CA LYS A 38 -8.78 -20.05 -1.84
C LYS A 38 -8.69 -19.38 -0.47
N GLY A 39 -8.72 -20.20 0.56
CA GLY A 39 -8.51 -19.78 1.95
C GLY A 39 -9.51 -18.70 2.39
N SER A 40 -9.02 -17.54 2.81
CA SER A 40 -9.85 -16.42 3.26
C SER A 40 -10.49 -15.58 2.13
N GLY A 41 -10.21 -15.90 0.87
CA GLY A 41 -10.66 -15.10 -0.27
C GLY A 41 -9.97 -13.73 -0.43
N ASN A 42 -9.01 -13.41 0.44
CA ASN A 42 -8.32 -12.13 0.45
C ASN A 42 -7.04 -12.19 -0.40
N ALA A 43 -6.76 -11.10 -1.13
CA ALA A 43 -5.56 -10.99 -1.97
C ALA A 43 -4.27 -10.65 -1.20
N GLY A 44 -4.30 -10.68 0.14
CA GLY A 44 -3.19 -10.23 0.98
C GLY A 44 -2.22 -11.34 1.40
N THR A 45 -1.12 -10.92 2.00
CA THR A 45 0.02 -11.74 2.42
C THR A 45 -0.36 -12.95 3.28
N THR A 46 -1.29 -12.79 4.22
CA THR A 46 -1.70 -13.90 5.12
C THR A 46 -2.36 -15.04 4.33
N ASN A 47 -3.16 -14.73 3.31
CA ASN A 47 -3.76 -15.73 2.46
C ASN A 47 -2.72 -16.39 1.55
N MET A 48 -1.76 -15.61 1.04
CA MET A 48 -0.61 -16.13 0.30
C MET A 48 0.24 -17.08 1.14
N LEU A 49 0.49 -16.72 2.42
CA LEU A 49 1.23 -17.59 3.35
C LEU A 49 0.55 -18.94 3.56
N ARG A 50 -0.78 -18.92 3.75
CA ARG A 50 -1.57 -20.13 4.02
C ARG A 50 -1.63 -21.09 2.84
N ASN A 51 -1.76 -20.56 1.63
CA ASN A 51 -1.98 -21.39 0.43
C ASN A 51 -0.70 -21.70 -0.34
N TYR A 52 0.32 -20.81 -0.31
CA TYR A 52 1.50 -20.91 -1.18
C TYR A 52 2.82 -20.74 -0.42
N GLY A 53 2.80 -20.67 0.91
CA GLY A 53 3.98 -20.70 1.76
C GLY A 53 4.71 -19.36 1.90
N LYS A 54 5.85 -19.42 2.64
CA LYS A 54 6.58 -18.23 3.09
C LYS A 54 7.16 -17.37 1.95
N GLY A 55 7.70 -18.01 0.91
CA GLY A 55 8.32 -17.29 -0.21
C GLY A 55 7.32 -16.37 -0.93
N MET A 56 6.14 -16.90 -1.27
CA MET A 56 5.08 -16.15 -1.93
C MET A 56 4.51 -15.04 -1.02
N ALA A 57 4.43 -15.30 0.29
CA ALA A 57 4.01 -14.29 1.25
C ALA A 57 4.99 -13.11 1.33
N VAL A 58 6.30 -13.39 1.39
CA VAL A 58 7.35 -12.34 1.42
C VAL A 58 7.34 -11.53 0.13
N LEU A 59 7.26 -12.18 -1.04
CA LEU A 59 7.16 -11.47 -2.31
C LEU A 59 5.91 -10.56 -2.38
N THR A 60 4.80 -11.02 -1.81
CA THR A 60 3.57 -10.21 -1.74
C THR A 60 3.75 -8.99 -0.85
N ILE A 61 4.33 -9.13 0.36
CA ILE A 61 4.61 -7.98 1.24
C ILE A 61 5.52 -6.98 0.54
N VAL A 62 6.66 -7.47 0.02
CA VAL A 62 7.65 -6.60 -0.63
C VAL A 62 7.01 -5.85 -1.81
N GLY A 63 6.26 -6.55 -2.65
CA GLY A 63 5.58 -5.93 -3.80
C GLY A 63 4.52 -4.91 -3.37
N ASP A 64 3.70 -5.22 -2.36
CA ASP A 64 2.66 -4.33 -1.88
C ASP A 64 3.21 -3.10 -1.14
N MET A 65 4.37 -3.21 -0.51
CA MET A 65 5.09 -2.04 0.04
C MET A 65 5.77 -1.24 -1.07
N ALA A 66 6.47 -1.90 -1.99
CA ALA A 66 7.23 -1.24 -3.05
C ALA A 66 6.34 -0.36 -3.95
N LYS A 67 5.14 -0.83 -4.33
CA LYS A 67 4.25 -0.07 -5.21
C LYS A 67 3.83 1.29 -4.61
N VAL A 68 3.57 1.36 -3.29
CA VAL A 68 3.23 2.63 -2.65
C VAL A 68 4.47 3.52 -2.50
N MET A 69 5.63 2.94 -2.23
CA MET A 69 6.89 3.71 -2.19
C MET A 69 7.18 4.33 -3.56
N VAL A 70 7.01 3.58 -4.64
CA VAL A 70 7.15 4.09 -6.02
C VAL A 70 6.13 5.18 -6.31
N ALA A 71 4.86 5.01 -5.91
CA ALA A 71 3.83 6.04 -6.09
C ALA A 71 4.20 7.36 -5.38
N ILE A 72 4.69 7.27 -4.14
CA ILE A 72 5.15 8.44 -3.38
C ILE A 72 6.36 9.10 -4.03
N LEU A 73 7.34 8.33 -4.52
CA LEU A 73 8.49 8.88 -5.22
C LEU A 73 8.08 9.62 -6.50
N ILE A 74 7.18 9.03 -7.29
CA ILE A 74 6.64 9.69 -8.49
C ILE A 74 5.89 10.98 -8.13
N ALA A 75 5.10 10.97 -7.06
CA ALA A 75 4.40 12.17 -6.61
C ALA A 75 5.38 13.32 -6.28
N LYS A 76 6.51 13.02 -5.63
CA LYS A 76 7.56 14.00 -5.32
C LYS A 76 8.27 14.53 -6.57
N LEU A 77 8.29 13.78 -7.68
CA LEU A 77 8.82 14.26 -8.96
C LEU A 77 7.83 15.17 -9.71
N ILE A 78 6.52 14.94 -9.53
CA ILE A 78 5.45 15.72 -10.20
C ILE A 78 5.24 17.07 -9.55
N ILE A 79 5.30 17.15 -8.21
CA ILE A 79 5.05 18.36 -7.45
C ILE A 79 6.19 18.60 -6.45
N SER A 80 6.77 19.80 -6.48
CA SER A 80 7.80 20.19 -5.52
C SER A 80 7.18 20.71 -4.22
N GLU A 81 7.95 20.63 -3.13
CA GLU A 81 7.53 21.19 -1.85
C GLU A 81 7.28 22.70 -1.94
N GLY A 82 8.09 23.43 -2.70
CA GLY A 82 7.92 24.86 -2.90
C GLY A 82 6.65 25.26 -3.66
N GLU A 83 6.20 24.42 -4.60
CA GLU A 83 4.93 24.67 -5.31
C GLU A 83 3.72 24.53 -4.37
N LEU A 84 3.76 23.57 -3.47
CA LEU A 84 2.65 23.31 -2.55
C LEU A 84 2.68 24.27 -1.35
N SER A 85 3.86 24.70 -0.89
CA SER A 85 4.03 25.66 0.19
C SER A 85 3.52 27.07 -0.16
N ALA A 86 3.38 27.39 -1.45
CA ALA A 86 2.74 28.63 -1.90
C ALA A 86 1.27 28.73 -1.46
N TYR A 87 0.64 27.60 -1.12
CA TYR A 87 -0.68 27.58 -0.47
C TYR A 87 -0.47 27.60 1.05
N SER A 88 -0.80 28.69 1.72
CA SER A 88 -0.51 28.96 3.14
C SER A 88 -0.94 27.86 4.12
N ILE A 89 -1.99 27.11 3.79
CA ILE A 89 -2.49 25.96 4.58
C ILE A 89 -1.49 24.79 4.64
N PHE A 90 -0.51 24.73 3.73
CA PHE A 90 0.40 23.58 3.58
C PHE A 90 1.87 23.91 3.86
N ALA A 91 2.17 25.17 4.22
CA ALA A 91 3.54 25.69 4.25
C ALA A 91 4.50 24.86 5.13
N ASP A 92 4.06 24.42 6.30
CA ASP A 92 4.94 23.80 7.29
C ASP A 92 5.12 22.27 7.12
N ASN A 93 4.24 21.58 6.37
CA ASN A 93 4.21 20.11 6.31
C ASN A 93 4.09 19.54 4.91
N THR A 94 4.54 20.26 3.90
CA THR A 94 4.36 19.95 2.47
C THR A 94 4.82 18.54 2.10
N ASN A 95 5.98 18.13 2.60
CA ASN A 95 6.55 16.81 2.32
C ASN A 95 5.65 15.67 2.85
N ILE A 96 5.15 15.81 4.07
CA ILE A 96 4.24 14.83 4.70
C ILE A 96 2.93 14.77 3.92
N ILE A 97 2.41 15.93 3.49
CA ILE A 97 1.16 16.03 2.74
C ILE A 97 1.27 15.33 1.39
N ILE A 98 2.34 15.56 0.62
CA ILE A 98 2.57 14.88 -0.67
C ILE A 98 2.63 13.37 -0.48
N LYS A 99 3.42 12.90 0.50
CA LYS A 99 3.56 11.47 0.80
C LYS A 99 2.23 10.83 1.22
N SER A 100 1.50 11.51 2.12
CA SER A 100 0.21 11.02 2.63
C SER A 100 -0.85 10.99 1.53
N PHE A 101 -0.91 12.02 0.69
CA PHE A 101 -1.85 12.10 -0.42
C PHE A 101 -1.61 10.96 -1.43
N ALA A 102 -0.39 10.82 -1.93
CA ALA A 102 -0.05 9.73 -2.85
C ALA A 102 -0.24 8.35 -2.22
N GLY A 103 0.19 8.18 -0.97
CA GLY A 103 0.03 6.94 -0.23
C GLY A 103 -1.43 6.55 -0.02
N LEU A 104 -2.31 7.52 0.30
CA LEU A 104 -3.75 7.29 0.45
C LEU A 104 -4.36 6.72 -0.85
N PHE A 105 -4.09 7.34 -2.01
CA PHE A 105 -4.61 6.84 -3.28
C PHE A 105 -4.03 5.48 -3.66
N ALA A 106 -2.76 5.21 -3.34
CA ALA A 106 -2.18 3.88 -3.53
C ALA A 106 -2.83 2.82 -2.63
N VAL A 107 -3.14 3.15 -1.37
CA VAL A 107 -3.88 2.26 -0.46
C VAL A 107 -5.30 2.02 -0.97
N LEU A 108 -6.00 3.06 -1.41
CA LEU A 108 -7.33 2.93 -2.02
C LEU A 108 -7.29 2.03 -3.25
N GLY A 109 -6.28 2.18 -4.11
CA GLY A 109 -6.06 1.29 -5.26
C GLY A 109 -5.83 -0.16 -4.85
N HIS A 110 -5.09 -0.41 -3.76
CA HIS A 110 -4.88 -1.77 -3.25
C HIS A 110 -6.19 -2.40 -2.69
N ILE A 111 -7.02 -1.62 -2.01
CA ILE A 111 -8.29 -2.11 -1.44
C ILE A 111 -9.34 -2.30 -2.54
N PHE A 112 -9.43 -1.34 -3.46
CA PHE A 112 -10.39 -1.32 -4.57
C PHE A 112 -9.68 -1.30 -5.93
N PRO A 113 -8.95 -2.36 -6.31
CA PRO A 113 -8.13 -2.37 -7.52
C PRO A 113 -8.99 -2.42 -8.79
N CYS A 114 -8.85 -1.42 -9.67
CA CYS A 114 -9.58 -1.36 -10.93
C CYS A 114 -9.27 -2.55 -11.87
N TYR A 115 -8.08 -3.12 -11.80
CA TYR A 115 -7.68 -4.28 -12.61
C TYR A 115 -8.28 -5.61 -12.16
N PHE A 116 -8.89 -5.67 -10.97
CA PHE A 116 -9.34 -6.91 -10.33
C PHE A 116 -10.77 -6.84 -9.82
N ASN A 117 -11.67 -6.17 -10.57
CA ASN A 117 -13.10 -5.99 -10.25
C ASN A 117 -13.32 -5.36 -8.87
N PHE A 118 -12.46 -4.42 -8.48
CA PHE A 118 -12.49 -3.71 -7.20
C PHE A 118 -12.45 -4.60 -5.95
N LYS A 119 -11.97 -5.85 -6.10
CA LYS A 119 -11.78 -6.81 -5.00
C LYS A 119 -10.29 -6.99 -4.71
N GLY A 120 -9.77 -6.23 -3.77
CA GLY A 120 -8.35 -6.22 -3.43
C GLY A 120 -8.03 -6.84 -2.07
N GLY A 121 -6.94 -6.35 -1.47
CA GLY A 121 -6.49 -6.71 -0.14
C GLY A 121 -7.00 -5.74 0.94
N LYS A 122 -6.51 -5.91 2.17
CA LYS A 122 -6.89 -5.08 3.32
C LYS A 122 -5.99 -3.85 3.51
N GLY A 123 -4.96 -3.72 2.70
CA GLY A 123 -4.09 -2.56 2.69
C GLY A 123 -3.02 -2.51 3.79
N VAL A 124 -2.90 -3.50 4.67
CA VAL A 124 -1.98 -3.46 5.82
C VAL A 124 -0.51 -3.27 5.38
N ALA A 125 -0.02 -4.09 4.46
CA ALA A 125 1.35 -3.97 3.95
C ALA A 125 1.55 -2.66 3.16
N THR A 126 0.57 -2.25 2.36
CA THR A 126 0.59 -1.00 1.59
C THR A 126 0.60 0.21 2.52
N SER A 127 -0.24 0.22 3.57
CA SER A 127 -0.21 1.28 4.60
C SER A 127 1.11 1.29 5.37
N GLY A 128 1.67 0.12 5.67
CA GLY A 128 3.00 0.01 6.27
C GLY A 128 4.08 0.67 5.42
N GLY A 129 4.07 0.44 4.11
CA GLY A 129 4.97 1.10 3.15
C GLY A 129 4.77 2.62 3.09
N MET A 130 3.53 3.11 3.17
CA MET A 130 3.23 4.53 3.25
C MET A 130 3.80 5.16 4.51
N VAL A 131 3.53 4.58 5.68
CA VAL A 131 4.03 5.10 6.96
C VAL A 131 5.57 5.09 6.99
N PHE A 132 6.21 4.05 6.45
CA PHE A 132 7.67 3.98 6.33
C PHE A 132 8.24 5.15 5.52
N MET A 133 7.57 5.55 4.43
CA MET A 133 7.99 6.69 3.61
C MET A 133 7.71 8.04 4.29
N ILE A 134 6.72 8.13 5.16
CA ILE A 134 6.43 9.35 5.94
C ILE A 134 7.48 9.52 7.04
N ASP A 135 7.58 8.54 7.94
CA ASP A 135 8.56 8.48 9.01
C ASP A 135 8.88 7.02 9.36
N TRP A 136 10.11 6.59 9.07
CA TRP A 136 10.58 5.23 9.34
C TRP A 136 10.57 4.86 10.83
N ARG A 137 10.69 5.84 11.73
CA ARG A 137 10.67 5.63 13.19
C ARG A 137 9.28 5.22 13.66
N ILE A 138 8.26 5.93 13.17
CA ILE A 138 6.86 5.58 13.43
C ILE A 138 6.56 4.19 12.84
N ALA A 139 7.03 3.90 11.63
CA ALA A 139 6.86 2.58 11.02
C ALA A 139 7.46 1.46 11.87
N LEU A 140 8.66 1.65 12.44
CA LEU A 140 9.29 0.67 13.33
C LEU A 140 8.51 0.48 14.63
N ILE A 141 8.02 1.54 15.24
CA ILE A 141 7.18 1.46 16.45
C ILE A 141 5.91 0.66 16.15
N LEU A 142 5.20 0.99 15.07
CA LEU A 142 3.98 0.29 14.68
C LEU A 142 4.24 -1.19 14.33
N LEU A 143 5.34 -1.48 13.64
CA LEU A 143 5.75 -2.85 13.34
C LEU A 143 6.04 -3.65 14.62
N THR A 144 6.76 -3.04 15.56
CA THR A 144 7.07 -3.68 16.85
C THR A 144 5.79 -3.96 17.63
N MET A 145 4.90 -2.98 17.72
CA MET A 145 3.59 -3.16 18.37
C MET A 145 2.77 -4.26 17.69
N PHE A 146 2.74 -4.29 16.35
CA PHE A 146 2.05 -5.34 15.59
C PHE A 146 2.61 -6.72 15.91
N ILE A 147 3.95 -6.88 15.90
CA ILE A 147 4.62 -8.14 16.24
C ILE A 147 4.28 -8.58 17.67
N LEU A 148 4.34 -7.67 18.64
CA LEU A 148 3.99 -7.96 20.05
C LEU A 148 2.54 -8.43 20.19
N VAL A 149 1.60 -7.74 19.55
CA VAL A 149 0.18 -8.13 19.57
C VAL A 149 0.02 -9.53 18.96
N VAL A 150 0.65 -9.82 17.84
CA VAL A 150 0.59 -11.14 17.18
C VAL A 150 1.19 -12.24 18.08
N LEU A 151 2.32 -11.98 18.76
CA LEU A 151 2.95 -12.94 19.65
C LEU A 151 2.10 -13.24 20.90
N ILE A 152 1.50 -12.20 21.49
CA ILE A 152 0.67 -12.34 22.69
C ILE A 152 -0.67 -13.02 22.36
N THR A 153 -1.32 -12.58 21.30
CA THR A 153 -2.68 -13.05 20.96
C THR A 153 -2.67 -14.32 20.14
N LYS A 154 -1.53 -14.67 19.52
CA LYS A 154 -1.37 -15.77 18.54
C LYS A 154 -2.32 -15.64 17.32
N TYR A 155 -2.99 -14.52 17.16
CA TYR A 155 -3.81 -14.22 15.99
C TYR A 155 -2.97 -13.44 14.95
N LEU A 156 -2.49 -14.13 13.94
CA LEU A 156 -1.83 -13.50 12.78
C LEU A 156 -2.85 -12.75 11.90
N SER A 157 -4.11 -13.03 12.08
CA SER A 157 -5.20 -12.40 11.37
C SER A 157 -6.05 -11.62 12.36
N LEU A 158 -5.98 -10.31 12.32
CA LEU A 158 -7.02 -9.40 12.84
C LEU A 158 -8.38 -9.65 12.17
N ILE A 159 -8.55 -10.82 11.54
CA ILE A 159 -9.65 -11.18 10.67
C ILE A 159 -10.06 -12.61 10.96
N HIS A 160 -10.51 -12.84 12.14
CA HIS A 160 -11.58 -13.77 12.41
C HIS A 160 -12.83 -12.94 12.72
N ILE A 161 -13.17 -12.05 11.82
CA ILE A 161 -14.51 -11.49 11.71
C ILE A 161 -14.98 -11.83 10.31
#